data_4ad44e4d1c1311c388fde1d48fe2ebb3
#
_entry.id   4ad44e4d1c1311c388fde1d48fe2ebb3
#
_cell.length_a   1.000
_cell.length_b   1.000
_cell.length_c   1.000
_cell.angle_alpha   90.00
_cell.angle_beta   90.00
_cell.angle_gamma   90.00
#
_symmetry.space_group_name_H-M   'P 1'
#
loop_
_entity.id
_entity.type
_entity.pdbx_description
1 polymer ?
#
loop_
_entity_poly.entity_id
_entity_poly.type
_entity_poly.pdbx_seq_one_letter_code
_entity_poly.pdbx_strand_id
1 'polypeptide(L)'
;MDKFYQNGCINVHASLLPKYRGAAPIQWSVIDGEKETGVTTMYMNEGLDTGDIIDKVVVPIDKKETGGSLFDKLAIEGGKLILKTLIELENGTAVRTPQDDSKSNYAGMINK
;
A
#
# COMPACT_ATOMS: atom_id res chain seq x y z
N MET A 1 -2.50 -23.85 3.85
CA MET A 1 -2.75 -23.12 3.29
C MET A 1 -3.66 -22.51 3.52
N ASP A 2 -4.12 -22.62 3.88
CA ASP A 2 -4.94 -22.44 4.10
C ASP A 2 -5.52 -21.40 4.89
N LYS A 3 -4.86 -20.80 5.93
CA LYS A 3 -5.32 -19.63 6.64
C LYS A 3 -5.48 -18.43 5.75
N PHE A 4 -4.58 -18.26 4.77
CA PHE A 4 -4.73 -17.18 3.83
C PHE A 4 -5.97 -17.32 2.99
N TYR A 5 -6.30 -18.51 2.57
CA TYR A 5 -7.48 -18.71 1.76
C TYR A 5 -8.75 -18.51 2.56
N GLN A 6 -8.74 -18.88 3.84
CA GLN A 6 -9.90 -18.67 4.69
C GLN A 6 -10.18 -17.18 4.94
N ASN A 7 -9.11 -16.38 5.01
CA ASN A 7 -9.21 -14.95 5.24
C ASN A 7 -9.16 -14.13 3.96
N GLY A 8 -9.08 -14.79 2.81
CA GLY A 8 -8.90 -14.16 1.52
C GLY A 8 -7.43 -13.87 1.23
N CYS A 9 -7.16 -13.41 0.02
CA CYS A 9 -5.81 -13.05 -0.39
C CYS A 9 -5.48 -11.67 0.12
N ILE A 10 -4.21 -11.45 0.46
CA ILE A 10 -3.73 -10.13 0.83
C ILE A 10 -2.85 -9.56 -0.26
N ASN A 11 -2.74 -8.24 -0.30
CA ASN A 11 -1.92 -7.53 -1.26
C ASN A 11 -1.18 -6.40 -0.55
N VAL A 12 -0.11 -5.94 -1.19
CA VAL A 12 0.69 -4.83 -0.71
C VAL A 12 0.66 -3.74 -1.76
N HIS A 13 0.40 -2.50 -1.35
CA HIS A 13 0.35 -1.38 -2.26
C HIS A 13 1.29 -0.28 -1.79
N ALA A 14 2.05 0.30 -2.72
CA ALA A 14 3.09 1.29 -2.40
C ALA A 14 2.50 2.69 -2.31
N SER A 15 1.51 2.86 -1.46
CA SER A 15 0.93 4.16 -1.15
C SER A 15 0.17 4.06 0.17
N LEU A 16 -0.24 5.22 0.70
CA LEU A 16 -1.16 5.27 1.83
C LEU A 16 -2.57 5.26 1.26
N LEU A 17 -3.11 4.07 1.03
CA LEU A 17 -4.46 3.93 0.49
C LEU A 17 -5.48 4.65 1.39
N PRO A 18 -6.53 5.23 0.84
CA PRO A 18 -7.00 5.11 -0.53
C PRO A 18 -6.34 6.02 -1.56
N LYS A 19 -5.29 6.73 -1.21
CA LYS A 19 -4.56 7.55 -2.17
C LYS A 19 -3.77 6.67 -3.13
N TYR A 20 -3.67 7.11 -4.38
CA TYR A 20 -2.84 6.49 -5.42
C TYR A 20 -3.13 5.02 -5.64
N ARG A 21 -4.40 4.67 -5.76
CA ARG A 21 -4.81 3.37 -6.27
C ARG A 21 -4.28 3.24 -7.70
N GLY A 22 -3.99 2.03 -8.13
CA GLY A 22 -3.59 1.78 -9.51
C GLY A 22 -2.14 1.38 -9.68
N ALA A 23 -1.59 1.56 -10.88
CA ALA A 23 -0.36 0.91 -11.31
C ALA A 23 0.93 1.67 -10.98
N ALA A 24 0.88 2.97 -10.72
CA ALA A 24 2.09 3.79 -10.60
C ALA A 24 2.09 4.73 -9.40
N PRO A 25 1.82 4.23 -8.17
CA PRO A 25 1.70 5.10 -7.01
C PRO A 25 3.01 5.81 -6.63
N ILE A 26 4.16 5.14 -6.79
CA ILE A 26 5.46 5.72 -6.43
C ILE A 26 5.77 6.91 -7.31
N GLN A 27 5.64 6.74 -8.62
CA GLN A 27 5.92 7.79 -9.58
C GLN A 27 5.01 8.99 -9.37
N TRP A 28 3.71 8.76 -9.17
CA TRP A 28 2.76 9.84 -8.95
C TRP A 28 2.99 10.59 -7.65
N SER A 29 3.40 9.89 -6.58
CA SER A 29 3.74 10.55 -5.32
C SER A 29 4.88 11.54 -5.50
N VAL A 30 5.91 11.18 -6.28
CA VAL A 30 7.03 12.06 -6.57
C VAL A 30 6.58 13.22 -7.48
N ILE A 31 5.83 12.93 -8.53
CA ILE A 31 5.33 13.95 -9.47
C ILE A 31 4.47 14.99 -8.75
N ASP A 32 3.61 14.56 -7.84
CA ASP A 32 2.71 15.43 -7.11
C ASP A 32 3.41 16.22 -5.99
N GLY A 33 4.68 15.92 -5.73
CA GLY A 33 5.42 16.62 -4.68
C GLY A 33 4.94 16.30 -3.27
N GLU A 34 4.45 15.10 -3.04
CA GLU A 34 4.01 14.70 -1.71
C GLU A 34 5.17 14.70 -0.73
N LYS A 35 4.89 15.07 0.51
CA LYS A 35 5.91 15.09 1.57
C LYS A 35 6.10 13.73 2.22
N GLU A 36 5.13 12.85 2.07
CA GLU A 36 5.18 11.51 2.61
C GLU A 36 4.31 10.59 1.78
N THR A 37 4.63 9.31 1.81
CA THR A 37 3.82 8.26 1.25
C THR A 37 3.91 7.07 2.19
N GLY A 38 3.72 5.87 1.71
CA GLY A 38 3.85 4.70 2.56
C GLY A 38 3.52 3.42 1.84
N VAL A 39 3.32 2.40 2.64
CA VAL A 39 2.93 1.08 2.16
C VAL A 39 1.68 0.68 2.92
N THR A 40 0.75 0.05 2.23
CA THR A 40 -0.48 -0.47 2.81
C THR A 40 -0.60 -1.95 2.52
N THR A 41 -0.91 -2.75 3.53
CA THR A 41 -1.35 -4.13 3.31
C THR A 41 -2.87 -4.16 3.40
N MET A 42 -3.50 -4.97 2.55
CA MET A 42 -4.95 -4.99 2.42
C MET A 42 -5.44 -6.35 1.96
N TYR A 43 -6.74 -6.59 2.15
CA TYR A 43 -7.38 -7.74 1.54
C TYR A 43 -7.67 -7.44 0.08
N MET A 44 -7.50 -8.44 -0.78
CA MET A 44 -7.85 -8.30 -2.19
C MET A 44 -9.36 -8.38 -2.36
N ASN A 45 -9.86 -7.63 -3.33
CA ASN A 45 -11.24 -7.73 -3.77
C ASN A 45 -11.30 -7.57 -5.28
N GLU A 46 -12.49 -7.49 -5.85
CA GLU A 46 -12.65 -7.38 -7.31
C GLU A 46 -12.25 -6.01 -7.84
N GLY A 47 -12.30 -4.98 -7.00
CA GLY A 47 -11.88 -3.65 -7.38
C GLY A 47 -10.36 -3.52 -7.32
N LEU A 48 -9.80 -2.57 -8.07
CA LEU A 48 -8.38 -2.33 -8.09
C LEU A 48 -7.97 -1.54 -6.84
N ASP A 49 -7.26 -2.19 -5.92
CA ASP A 49 -6.74 -1.59 -4.69
C ASP A 49 -7.83 -0.99 -3.80
N THR A 50 -9.00 -1.62 -3.78
CA THR A 50 -10.14 -1.12 -3.00
C THR A 50 -10.50 -2.00 -1.80
N GLY A 51 -9.73 -3.05 -1.52
CA GLY A 51 -9.99 -3.94 -0.40
C GLY A 51 -9.79 -3.29 0.96
N ASP A 52 -10.32 -3.91 2.00
CA ASP A 52 -10.16 -3.42 3.36
C ASP A 52 -8.69 -3.38 3.75
N ILE A 53 -8.29 -2.31 4.42
CA ILE A 53 -6.91 -2.09 4.86
C ILE A 53 -6.64 -2.91 6.12
N ILE A 54 -5.45 -3.51 6.19
CA ILE A 54 -4.99 -4.23 7.38
C ILE A 54 -3.99 -3.36 8.15
N ASP A 55 -2.91 -2.96 7.49
CA ASP A 55 -1.84 -2.15 8.10
C ASP A 55 -1.35 -1.10 7.13
N LYS A 56 -0.74 -0.04 7.69
CA LYS A 56 -0.06 1.00 6.93
C LYS A 56 1.22 1.39 7.62
N VAL A 57 2.20 1.83 6.84
CA VAL A 57 3.40 2.48 7.37
C VAL A 57 3.67 3.74 6.56
N VAL A 58 3.99 4.83 7.24
CA VAL A 58 4.30 6.12 6.62
C VAL A 58 5.79 6.19 6.33
N VAL A 59 6.15 6.66 5.13
CA VAL A 59 7.53 6.83 4.71
C VAL A 59 7.70 8.26 4.19
N PRO A 60 8.63 9.04 4.76
CA PRO A 60 8.84 10.42 4.29
C PRO A 60 9.51 10.43 2.93
N ILE A 61 9.15 11.44 2.12
CA ILE A 61 9.76 11.67 0.82
C ILE A 61 10.68 12.87 0.94
N ASP A 62 11.99 12.66 0.70
CA ASP A 62 12.98 13.71 0.72
C ASP A 62 12.78 14.63 -0.47
N LYS A 63 13.20 15.90 -0.35
CA LYS A 63 13.12 16.86 -1.45
C LYS A 63 13.84 16.40 -2.70
N LYS A 64 14.90 15.61 -2.56
CA LYS A 64 15.68 15.11 -3.69
C LYS A 64 15.31 13.68 -4.07
N GLU A 65 14.22 13.18 -3.52
CA GLU A 65 13.81 11.81 -3.77
C GLU A 65 13.45 11.60 -5.24
N THR A 66 13.89 10.46 -5.78
CA THR A 66 13.50 10.01 -7.12
C THR A 66 12.56 8.82 -6.95
N GLY A 67 11.93 8.39 -8.06
CA GLY A 67 11.13 7.18 -8.04
C GLY A 67 11.94 5.96 -7.61
N GLY A 68 13.21 5.89 -8.07
CA GLY A 68 14.09 4.77 -7.73
C GLY A 68 14.50 4.74 -6.26
N SER A 69 14.91 5.89 -5.70
CA SER A 69 15.29 5.93 -4.30
C SER A 69 14.09 5.70 -3.38
N LEU A 70 12.94 6.20 -3.75
CA LEU A 70 11.72 5.97 -2.98
C LEU A 70 11.31 4.51 -3.05
N PHE A 71 11.45 3.87 -4.21
CA PHE A 71 11.17 2.45 -4.36
C PHE A 71 12.00 1.63 -3.35
N ASP A 72 13.29 1.93 -3.22
CA ASP A 72 14.16 1.20 -2.29
C ASP A 72 13.71 1.35 -0.84
N LYS A 73 13.34 2.56 -0.43
CA LYS A 73 12.80 2.80 0.91
C LYS A 73 11.52 2.01 1.15
N LEU A 74 10.61 2.06 0.19
CA LEU A 74 9.31 1.40 0.32
C LEU A 74 9.47 -0.12 0.30
N ALA A 75 10.44 -0.65 -0.42
CA ALA A 75 10.72 -2.09 -0.44
C ALA A 75 11.13 -2.58 0.96
N ILE A 76 11.97 -1.82 1.65
CA ILE A 76 12.43 -2.16 2.99
C ILE A 76 11.26 -2.09 3.99
N GLU A 77 10.55 -0.97 3.99
CA GLU A 77 9.43 -0.78 4.92
C GLU A 77 8.27 -1.72 4.61
N GLY A 78 8.04 -1.98 3.34
CA GLY A 78 7.01 -2.92 2.91
C GLY A 78 7.29 -4.35 3.36
N GLY A 79 8.56 -4.77 3.30
CA GLY A 79 8.94 -6.09 3.80
C GLY A 79 8.65 -6.25 5.29
N LYS A 80 8.97 -5.23 6.08
CA LYS A 80 8.67 -5.23 7.50
C LYS A 80 7.16 -5.26 7.77
N LEU A 81 6.41 -4.49 7.00
CA LEU A 81 4.96 -4.40 7.15
C LEU A 81 4.28 -5.72 6.78
N ILE A 82 4.73 -6.37 5.73
CA ILE A 82 4.21 -7.68 5.33
C ILE A 82 4.39 -8.68 6.47
N LEU A 83 5.57 -8.71 7.08
CA LEU A 83 5.84 -9.62 8.18
C LEU A 83 4.90 -9.35 9.36
N LYS A 84 4.71 -8.07 9.70
CA LYS A 84 3.78 -7.68 10.76
C LYS A 84 2.36 -8.15 10.44
N THR A 85 1.89 -7.91 9.23
CA THR A 85 0.55 -8.31 8.80
C THR A 85 0.37 -9.82 8.85
N LEU A 86 1.36 -10.59 8.41
CA LEU A 86 1.28 -12.04 8.45
C LEU A 86 1.20 -12.56 9.88
N ILE A 87 1.94 -11.96 10.80
CA ILE A 87 1.89 -12.34 12.21
C ILE A 87 0.52 -12.03 12.80
N GLU A 88 -0.05 -10.87 12.46
CA GLU A 88 -1.39 -10.50 12.94
C GLU A 88 -2.47 -11.43 12.42
N LEU A 89 -2.38 -11.83 11.15
CA LEU A 89 -3.31 -12.78 10.57
C LEU A 89 -3.18 -14.15 11.25
N GLU A 90 -1.97 -14.59 11.52
CA GLU A 90 -1.72 -15.83 12.20
C GLU A 90 -2.30 -15.86 13.62
N ASN A 91 -2.19 -14.73 14.32
CA ASN A 91 -2.66 -14.59 15.70
C ASN A 91 -4.14 -14.21 15.79
N GLY A 92 -4.78 -13.90 14.68
CA GLY A 92 -6.17 -13.46 14.67
C GLY A 92 -6.37 -12.05 15.20
N THR A 93 -5.33 -11.21 15.16
CA THR A 93 -5.39 -9.84 15.66
C THR A 93 -5.49 -8.79 14.54
N ALA A 94 -5.49 -9.22 13.28
CA ALA A 94 -5.60 -8.29 12.16
C ALA A 94 -6.99 -7.63 12.15
N VAL A 95 -7.01 -6.32 11.91
CA VAL A 95 -8.25 -5.54 11.86
C VAL A 95 -8.53 -5.17 10.41
N ARG A 96 -9.79 -5.20 10.00
CA ARG A 96 -10.21 -4.79 8.67
C ARG A 96 -10.78 -3.38 8.73
N THR A 97 -10.16 -2.46 8.00
CA THR A 97 -10.62 -1.07 7.93
C THR A 97 -11.04 -0.76 6.51
N PRO A 98 -12.33 -0.49 6.25
CA PRO A 98 -12.77 -0.11 4.90
C PRO A 98 -12.11 1.17 4.45
N GLN A 99 -11.80 1.27 3.15
CA GLN A 99 -11.27 2.48 2.59
C GLN A 99 -12.36 3.52 2.40
N ASP A 100 -12.02 4.79 2.61
CA ASP A 100 -12.91 5.91 2.32
C ASP A 100 -12.72 6.32 0.85
N ASP A 101 -13.62 5.89 0.00
CA ASP A 101 -13.52 6.14 -1.44
C ASP A 101 -13.51 7.62 -1.79
N SER A 102 -14.08 8.47 -0.95
CA SER A 102 -14.09 9.92 -1.19
C SER A 102 -12.70 10.52 -1.14
N LYS A 103 -11.74 9.83 -0.51
CA LYS A 103 -10.36 10.29 -0.40
C LYS A 103 -9.44 9.62 -1.41
N SER A 104 -9.98 8.80 -2.31
CA SER A 104 -9.15 8.06 -3.26
C SER A 104 -8.80 8.91 -4.47
N ASN A 105 -7.69 8.56 -5.09
CA ASN A 105 -7.35 8.99 -6.43
C ASN A 105 -6.68 7.82 -7.15
N TYR A 106 -6.53 7.93 -8.45
CA TYR A 106 -6.02 6.84 -9.26
C TYR A 106 -4.66 7.21 -9.85
N ALA A 107 -3.67 6.35 -9.65
CA ALA A 107 -2.33 6.51 -10.21
C ALA A 107 -2.23 5.65 -11.47
N GLY A 108 -2.60 6.22 -12.59
CA GLY A 108 -2.56 5.51 -13.86
C GLY A 108 -1.13 5.23 -14.31
N MET A 109 -1.00 4.31 -15.27
CA MET A 109 0.30 4.01 -15.85
C MET A 109 0.86 5.23 -16.55
N ILE A 110 2.17 5.44 -16.39
CA ILE A 110 2.85 6.56 -17.03
C ILE A 110 3.40 6.08 -18.37
N ASN A 111 2.91 6.69 -19.44
CA ASN A 111 3.36 6.39 -20.79
C ASN A 111 4.40 7.39 -21.22
N LYS A 112 5.36 6.92 -21.97
CA LYS A 112 6.39 7.79 -22.51
C LYS A 112 6.34 7.84 -24.01
#